data_f492efb0352584900dab626e5875be21
#
_entry.id   f492efb0352584900dab626e5875be21
#
_cell.length_a   1.000
_cell.length_b   1.000
_cell.length_c   1.000
_cell.angle_alpha   90.00
_cell.angle_beta   90.00
_cell.angle_gamma   90.00
#
_symmetry.space_group_name_H-M   'P 1'
#
loop_
_entity.id
_entity.type
_entity.pdbx_description
1 polymer ?
#
loop_
_entity_poly.entity_id
_entity_poly.type
_entity_poly.pdbx_seq_one_letter_code
_entity_poly.pdbx_strand_id
1 'polypeptide(L)'
;MWSQEIVAAIRNCKVLILAISENSADSENVVKEVALASEGRKRILPVYLAAAEIPESMAYQLAGIQRVEFFEGDEEAGQQSVIRALAKLGVTVNEEASSAAAGAPNRLTHGSAHTSSNQAQKREGGGRGKIAIAVAGLAVLLVGAFLLGGSGQAPSEDTALGQAQTNTTSTVEQSSLLARPITLDTNRVVVLPFKVIGSSKESEDLGYGLVSTLTSKLQPLQNLTVIAKESARKFKDSEQSPKEIGQTLGAGTIVTGEIQTSSNRVQVNIQLIDANTEDLGWGSTFTKPKNDFLDLQNEIATRLASELKGELDAAEAQQLAQKATNNPEADTEYQKGRREWNKRSRQGFANAIKHFERAIELDPDFANPFAGLADTYGLMPAYNLEPALEVMPKAKLNAEKAIELNPNLAEAYASLAWIQMTFEYDWSGSESNYKKAILLNSNYATAHHWYGLLSNVYGDYEKSIVHLIKAMELEPTSLIIPTNLSQSYLMNQQIDMSLSVYEIAAKINPDFPSNLWNYVRCQSDHNVSIEKLKNVISRNPGNPMLRRFLFWAYMRNGDVDLAKDQMIYALDHFHSKLTVGFTQMYAWLGNHDEAIRWMKIGIDSKETPVVFTMVAYDLPDKFR
;
A
#
# COMPACT_ATOMS: atom_id res chain seq x y z
N MET A 1 4.73 14.74 13.54
CA MET A 1 3.55 14.91 14.43
C MET A 1 3.12 13.52 14.88
N TRP A 2 3.00 13.27 16.18
CA TRP A 2 2.52 11.98 16.70
C TRP A 2 1.10 11.77 16.22
N SER A 3 0.75 10.54 15.81
CA SER A 3 -0.64 10.26 15.47
C SER A 3 -1.49 10.43 16.72
N GLN A 4 -2.64 11.08 16.60
CA GLN A 4 -3.59 11.25 17.72
C GLN A 4 -3.99 9.89 18.32
N GLU A 5 -3.90 8.83 17.53
CA GLU A 5 -4.19 7.45 17.90
C GLU A 5 -3.18 6.88 18.92
N ILE A 6 -1.87 7.10 18.71
CA ILE A 6 -0.84 6.66 19.68
C ILE A 6 -1.03 7.38 21.01
N VAL A 7 -1.28 8.68 20.97
CA VAL A 7 -1.56 9.48 22.18
C VAL A 7 -2.82 8.97 22.88
N ALA A 8 -3.88 8.66 22.14
CA ALA A 8 -5.11 8.11 22.67
C ALA A 8 -4.91 6.70 23.26
N ALA A 9 -4.16 5.84 22.57
CA ALA A 9 -3.83 4.50 23.03
C ALA A 9 -3.05 4.53 24.35
N ILE A 10 -2.02 5.37 24.46
CA ILE A 10 -1.23 5.54 25.70
C ILE A 10 -2.10 6.09 26.83
N ARG A 11 -2.98 7.07 26.53
CA ARG A 11 -3.89 7.62 27.55
C ARG A 11 -4.92 6.62 28.06
N ASN A 12 -5.32 5.66 27.22
CA ASN A 12 -6.36 4.68 27.55
C ASN A 12 -5.82 3.34 28.07
N CYS A 13 -4.52 3.04 27.88
CA CYS A 13 -3.95 1.77 28.33
C CYS A 13 -3.87 1.68 29.87
N LYS A 14 -3.95 0.47 30.41
CA LYS A 14 -3.71 0.18 31.84
C LYS A 14 -2.21 0.07 32.15
N VAL A 15 -1.45 -0.51 31.22
CA VAL A 15 -0.01 -0.72 31.32
C VAL A 15 0.59 -0.45 29.95
N LEU A 16 1.66 0.33 29.87
CA LEU A 16 2.50 0.45 28.69
C LEU A 16 3.62 -0.59 28.78
N ILE A 17 3.68 -1.52 27.83
CA ILE A 17 4.81 -2.46 27.71
C ILE A 17 5.83 -1.78 26.79
N LEU A 18 7.03 -1.60 27.32
CA LEU A 18 8.12 -0.94 26.63
C LEU A 18 9.17 -1.97 26.22
N ALA A 19 9.18 -2.35 24.93
CA ALA A 19 10.20 -3.24 24.39
C ALA A 19 11.51 -2.48 24.14
N ILE A 20 12.57 -2.86 24.86
CA ILE A 20 13.87 -2.19 24.81
C ILE A 20 14.89 -3.06 24.08
N SER A 21 15.49 -2.48 23.04
CA SER A 21 16.63 -2.98 22.27
C SER A 21 17.56 -1.83 21.97
N GLU A 22 18.76 -2.08 21.43
CA GLU A 22 19.68 -1.02 21.03
C GLU A 22 19.01 0.04 20.14
N ASN A 23 18.22 -0.40 19.15
CA ASN A 23 17.55 0.51 18.23
C ASN A 23 16.36 1.28 18.84
N SER A 24 15.64 0.70 19.81
CA SER A 24 14.51 1.36 20.43
C SER A 24 14.95 2.32 21.55
N ALA A 25 16.05 2.05 22.20
CA ALA A 25 16.60 2.91 23.25
C ALA A 25 17.00 4.29 22.68
N ASP A 26 17.56 4.34 21.46
CA ASP A 26 17.98 5.58 20.80
C ASP A 26 16.85 6.30 20.05
N SER A 27 15.65 5.75 20.03
CA SER A 27 14.51 6.34 19.31
C SER A 27 13.88 7.51 20.04
N GLU A 28 13.94 8.72 19.48
CA GLU A 28 13.24 9.90 20.01
C GLU A 28 11.73 9.67 20.21
N ASN A 29 11.11 8.82 19.39
CA ASN A 29 9.69 8.51 19.52
C ASN A 29 9.41 7.67 20.75
N VAL A 30 10.25 6.68 21.04
CA VAL A 30 10.14 5.86 22.25
C VAL A 30 10.33 6.73 23.50
N VAL A 31 11.29 7.65 23.50
CA VAL A 31 11.47 8.63 24.58
C VAL A 31 10.19 9.44 24.84
N LYS A 32 9.54 9.91 23.77
CA LYS A 32 8.29 10.67 23.86
C LYS A 32 7.12 9.81 24.39
N GLU A 33 7.05 8.53 24.00
CA GLU A 33 6.02 7.58 24.48
C GLU A 33 6.15 7.31 25.98
N VAL A 34 7.37 7.11 26.43
CA VAL A 34 7.68 6.93 27.84
C VAL A 34 7.32 8.18 28.65
N ALA A 35 7.69 9.36 28.15
CA ALA A 35 7.35 10.63 28.78
C ALA A 35 5.83 10.82 28.90
N LEU A 36 5.08 10.58 27.82
CA LEU A 36 3.62 10.70 27.79
C LEU A 36 2.94 9.71 28.74
N ALA A 37 3.41 8.47 28.80
CA ALA A 37 2.91 7.47 29.75
C ALA A 37 3.17 7.86 31.20
N SER A 38 4.37 8.39 31.47
CA SER A 38 4.78 8.89 32.80
C SER A 38 3.92 10.08 33.23
N GLU A 39 3.72 11.08 32.38
CA GLU A 39 2.83 12.22 32.62
C GLU A 39 1.38 11.77 32.86
N GLY A 40 0.92 10.79 32.11
CA GLY A 40 -0.40 10.17 32.26
C GLY A 40 -0.52 9.24 33.48
N ARG A 41 0.52 9.11 34.33
CA ARG A 41 0.62 8.19 35.48
C ARG A 41 0.28 6.74 35.11
N LYS A 42 0.65 6.32 33.90
CA LYS A 42 0.47 4.94 33.44
C LYS A 42 1.53 4.04 34.06
N ARG A 43 1.19 2.79 34.29
CA ARG A 43 2.17 1.78 34.68
C ARG A 43 2.99 1.41 33.47
N ILE A 44 4.31 1.41 33.57
CA ILE A 44 5.24 1.04 32.49
C ILE A 44 5.89 -0.27 32.88
N LEU A 45 5.96 -1.23 31.96
CA LEU A 45 6.68 -2.49 32.09
C LEU A 45 7.80 -2.52 31.06
N PRO A 46 9.05 -2.21 31.44
CA PRO A 46 10.19 -2.35 30.55
C PRO A 46 10.54 -3.83 30.34
N VAL A 47 10.56 -4.26 29.07
CA VAL A 47 10.94 -5.61 28.62
C VAL A 47 12.17 -5.49 27.75
N TYR A 48 13.32 -5.94 28.25
CA TYR A 48 14.59 -5.89 27.53
C TYR A 48 14.70 -7.08 26.59
N LEU A 49 14.70 -6.80 25.30
CA LEU A 49 14.87 -7.80 24.24
C LEU A 49 16.35 -8.04 23.91
N ALA A 50 17.23 -7.12 24.28
CA ALA A 50 18.68 -7.21 24.20
C ALA A 50 19.29 -6.37 25.31
N ALA A 51 20.58 -6.59 25.61
CA ALA A 51 21.31 -5.70 26.51
C ALA A 51 21.47 -4.33 25.85
N ALA A 52 20.77 -3.33 26.36
CA ALA A 52 20.78 -1.96 25.84
C ALA A 52 20.97 -0.96 26.99
N GLU A 53 21.78 0.09 26.74
CA GLU A 53 21.89 1.22 27.65
C GLU A 53 20.69 2.15 27.46
N ILE A 54 20.10 2.61 28.55
CA ILE A 54 18.97 3.54 28.52
C ILE A 54 19.51 4.96 28.48
N PRO A 55 19.07 5.79 27.49
CA PRO A 55 19.41 7.20 27.44
C PRO A 55 19.02 7.96 28.71
N GLU A 56 19.79 8.96 29.10
CA GLU A 56 19.48 9.79 30.27
C GLU A 56 18.06 10.38 30.22
N SER A 57 17.56 10.67 29.02
CA SER A 57 16.21 11.18 28.76
C SER A 57 15.08 10.22 29.19
N MET A 58 15.34 8.91 29.24
CA MET A 58 14.39 7.89 29.72
C MET A 58 14.76 7.35 31.10
N ALA A 59 15.99 7.47 31.52
CA ALA A 59 16.50 6.89 32.77
C ALA A 59 15.71 7.39 33.99
N TYR A 60 15.33 8.66 34.01
CA TYR A 60 14.52 9.25 35.08
C TYR A 60 13.11 8.65 35.18
N GLN A 61 12.43 8.47 34.04
CA GLN A 61 11.07 7.92 33.98
C GLN A 61 11.01 6.43 34.32
N LEU A 62 12.10 5.70 34.02
CA LEU A 62 12.22 4.26 34.29
C LEU A 62 12.91 3.93 35.60
N ALA A 63 13.39 4.94 36.35
CA ALA A 63 14.05 4.76 37.63
C ALA A 63 13.11 4.08 38.65
N GLY A 64 13.57 2.97 39.24
CA GLY A 64 12.82 2.22 40.24
C GLY A 64 11.66 1.36 39.67
N ILE A 65 11.46 1.32 38.35
CA ILE A 65 10.46 0.43 37.74
C ILE A 65 11.08 -0.96 37.55
N GLN A 66 10.30 -1.98 37.97
CA GLN A 66 10.70 -3.37 37.78
C GLN A 66 10.73 -3.72 36.30
N ARG A 67 11.87 -4.27 35.81
CA ARG A 67 12.07 -4.66 34.41
C ARG A 67 12.04 -6.18 34.24
N VAL A 68 11.80 -6.63 33.03
CA VAL A 68 11.92 -8.04 32.61
C VAL A 68 13.03 -8.14 31.57
N GLU A 69 14.00 -9.00 31.82
CA GLU A 69 15.10 -9.30 30.87
C GLU A 69 14.69 -10.53 30.07
N PHE A 70 14.23 -10.28 28.84
CA PHE A 70 13.70 -11.32 27.94
C PHE A 70 14.81 -12.09 27.21
N PHE A 71 16.00 -11.49 27.08
CA PHE A 71 17.15 -12.06 26.38
C PHE A 71 17.98 -13.01 27.26
N GLU A 72 17.71 -13.06 28.58
CA GLU A 72 18.37 -13.98 29.51
C GLU A 72 17.53 -15.25 29.68
N GLY A 73 17.85 -16.31 28.96
CA GLY A 73 17.19 -17.61 29.06
C GLY A 73 16.59 -18.10 27.74
N ASP A 74 15.72 -19.12 27.82
CA ASP A 74 14.93 -19.53 26.69
C ASP A 74 13.70 -18.64 26.51
N GLU A 75 13.13 -18.65 25.31
CA GLU A 75 11.99 -17.82 24.93
C GLU A 75 10.76 -18.06 25.81
N GLU A 76 10.52 -19.30 26.20
CA GLU A 76 9.36 -19.67 27.01
C GLU A 76 9.48 -19.12 28.44
N ALA A 77 10.67 -19.16 29.04
CA ALA A 77 10.93 -18.56 30.34
C ALA A 77 10.79 -17.04 30.33
N GLY A 78 11.20 -16.37 29.22
CA GLY A 78 11.01 -14.96 28.99
C GLY A 78 9.53 -14.57 28.92
N GLN A 79 8.73 -15.27 28.13
CA GLN A 79 7.28 -15.07 28.02
C GLN A 79 6.57 -15.23 29.37
N GLN A 80 6.90 -16.28 30.12
CA GLN A 80 6.34 -16.52 31.45
C GLN A 80 6.68 -15.41 32.46
N SER A 81 7.86 -14.80 32.31
CA SER A 81 8.27 -13.66 33.16
C SER A 81 7.48 -12.40 32.86
N VAL A 82 7.17 -12.12 31.58
CA VAL A 82 6.31 -11.01 31.15
C VAL A 82 4.87 -11.21 31.65
N ILE A 83 4.31 -12.41 31.48
CA ILE A 83 2.95 -12.77 31.95
C ILE A 83 2.81 -12.55 33.46
N ARG A 84 3.79 -13.02 34.25
CA ARG A 84 3.81 -12.80 35.68
C ARG A 84 3.91 -11.33 36.08
N ALA A 85 4.71 -10.55 35.35
CA ALA A 85 4.84 -9.11 35.60
C ALA A 85 3.53 -8.37 35.30
N LEU A 86 2.84 -8.70 34.23
CA LEU A 86 1.53 -8.15 33.84
C LEU A 86 0.45 -8.47 34.88
N ALA A 87 0.40 -9.72 35.38
CA ALA A 87 -0.53 -10.13 36.41
C ALA A 87 -0.32 -9.31 37.72
N LYS A 88 0.94 -9.06 38.14
CA LYS A 88 1.26 -8.19 39.26
C LYS A 88 0.84 -6.73 39.06
N LEU A 89 0.78 -6.28 37.80
CA LEU A 89 0.31 -4.95 37.41
C LEU A 89 -1.22 -4.88 37.24
N GLY A 90 -1.96 -5.94 37.61
CA GLY A 90 -3.42 -5.98 37.58
C GLY A 90 -4.02 -6.13 36.19
N VAL A 91 -3.27 -6.72 35.25
CA VAL A 91 -3.78 -7.16 33.96
C VAL A 91 -4.29 -8.58 34.10
N THR A 92 -5.54 -8.85 33.72
CA THR A 92 -6.13 -10.21 33.75
C THR A 92 -5.46 -11.04 32.63
N VAL A 93 -4.83 -12.15 33.02
CA VAL A 93 -4.20 -13.11 32.12
C VAL A 93 -5.11 -14.33 32.02
N ASN A 94 -5.24 -14.93 30.84
CA ASN A 94 -6.10 -16.09 30.62
C ASN A 94 -5.67 -17.28 31.50
N GLU A 95 -6.59 -18.05 32.08
CA GLU A 95 -6.31 -19.10 33.07
C GLU A 95 -5.35 -20.18 32.54
N GLU A 96 -5.39 -20.49 31.25
CA GLU A 96 -4.45 -21.42 30.61
C GLU A 96 -2.98 -20.95 30.64
N ALA A 97 -2.76 -19.64 30.55
CA ALA A 97 -1.42 -19.05 30.64
C ALA A 97 -0.92 -18.93 32.10
N SER A 98 -1.84 -18.86 33.07
CA SER A 98 -1.53 -18.75 34.51
C SER A 98 -1.05 -20.05 35.12
N SER A 99 -1.58 -21.22 34.67
CA SER A 99 -1.21 -22.55 35.22
C SER A 99 0.21 -22.98 34.82
N ALA A 100 0.67 -22.57 33.64
CA ALA A 100 2.03 -22.81 33.16
C ALA A 100 3.09 -21.97 33.93
N ALA A 101 2.69 -20.81 34.48
CA ALA A 101 3.57 -19.86 35.16
C ALA A 101 3.96 -20.23 36.62
N ALA A 102 3.28 -21.20 37.24
CA ALA A 102 3.44 -21.51 38.66
C ALA A 102 4.69 -22.33 39.02
N GLY A 103 5.42 -22.87 38.03
CA GLY A 103 6.51 -23.86 38.24
C GLY A 103 7.96 -23.36 38.09
N ALA A 104 8.23 -22.12 37.65
CA ALA A 104 9.58 -21.67 37.36
C ALA A 104 10.17 -20.69 38.38
N PRO A 105 11.47 -20.76 38.74
CA PRO A 105 12.08 -19.92 39.75
C PRO A 105 12.22 -18.46 39.33
N ASN A 106 11.85 -17.56 40.23
CA ASN A 106 11.77 -16.12 40.05
C ASN A 106 13.18 -15.47 40.10
N ARG A 107 13.68 -14.97 38.94
CA ARG A 107 14.84 -14.07 38.93
C ARG A 107 14.38 -12.66 38.56
N LEU A 108 14.00 -11.94 39.62
CA LEU A 108 13.74 -10.51 39.54
C LEU A 108 14.90 -9.79 40.24
N THR A 109 15.72 -9.09 39.48
CA THR A 109 16.84 -8.34 40.06
C THR A 109 16.45 -6.89 40.30
N HIS A 110 16.73 -6.38 41.52
CA HIS A 110 16.70 -4.95 41.81
C HIS A 110 17.98 -4.33 41.28
N GLY A 111 17.87 -3.44 40.31
CA GLY A 111 19.01 -2.70 39.78
C GLY A 111 19.46 -1.60 40.71
N SER A 112 20.58 -1.80 41.41
CA SER A 112 21.35 -0.72 42.04
C SER A 112 22.38 -0.25 41.01
N ALA A 113 22.41 1.04 40.72
CA ALA A 113 23.42 1.67 39.90
C ALA A 113 24.81 1.54 40.53
N HIS A 114 25.67 0.74 40.00
CA HIS A 114 27.11 0.79 40.26
C HIS A 114 27.88 0.93 38.96
N THR A 115 28.51 2.09 38.85
CA THR A 115 29.61 2.37 37.92
C THR A 115 30.80 1.48 38.26
N SER A 116 31.29 0.70 37.32
CA SER A 116 32.71 0.37 37.25
C SER A 116 33.09 -0.18 35.88
N SER A 117 34.23 0.30 35.46
CA SER A 117 34.94 0.21 34.20
C SER A 117 35.56 -1.17 33.91
N ASN A 118 35.72 -1.39 32.60
CA ASN A 118 36.76 -2.20 31.92
C ASN A 118 36.67 -3.71 31.92
N GLN A 119 36.45 -4.31 30.80
CA GLN A 119 37.50 -4.87 29.90
C GLN A 119 36.86 -5.68 28.76
N ALA A 120 37.37 -5.41 27.57
CA ALA A 120 37.03 -6.12 26.36
C ALA A 120 37.54 -7.56 26.35
N GLN A 121 36.72 -8.50 25.93
CA GLN A 121 37.17 -9.72 25.25
C GLN A 121 36.23 -10.14 24.16
N LYS A 122 36.76 -10.14 22.95
CA LYS A 122 36.21 -10.61 21.69
C LYS A 122 35.90 -12.09 21.76
N ARG A 123 34.66 -12.51 21.42
CA ARG A 123 34.38 -13.82 20.86
C ARG A 123 33.31 -13.71 19.78
N GLU A 124 33.72 -14.04 18.57
CA GLU A 124 32.88 -14.22 17.39
C GLU A 124 32.02 -15.48 17.51
N GLY A 125 30.82 -15.41 16.94
CA GLY A 125 30.11 -16.60 16.48
C GLY A 125 28.62 -16.65 16.72
N GLY A 126 27.81 -16.35 15.68
CA GLY A 126 26.60 -17.09 15.33
C GLY A 126 25.35 -16.94 16.19
N GLY A 127 24.39 -16.12 15.73
CA GLY A 127 23.07 -16.10 16.37
C GLY A 127 22.07 -15.06 15.85
N ARG A 128 22.22 -14.57 14.62
CA ARG A 128 21.33 -13.50 14.09
C ARG A 128 19.96 -13.95 13.58
N GLY A 129 19.65 -15.24 13.54
CA GLY A 129 18.41 -15.75 12.95
C GLY A 129 17.24 -16.01 13.91
N LYS A 130 17.50 -16.10 15.21
CA LYS A 130 16.47 -16.53 16.19
C LYS A 130 15.73 -15.38 16.89
N ILE A 131 16.31 -14.17 16.89
CA ILE A 131 15.75 -13.02 17.61
C ILE A 131 14.53 -12.41 16.88
N ALA A 132 14.50 -12.46 15.55
CA ALA A 132 13.40 -11.90 14.75
C ALA A 132 12.06 -12.66 14.95
N ILE A 133 12.13 -13.96 15.22
CA ILE A 133 10.93 -14.81 15.43
C ILE A 133 10.30 -14.57 16.82
N ALA A 134 11.14 -14.32 17.84
CA ALA A 134 10.68 -14.01 19.19
C ALA A 134 9.88 -12.70 19.29
N VAL A 135 10.27 -11.68 18.51
CA VAL A 135 9.60 -10.39 18.47
C VAL A 135 8.20 -10.50 17.84
N ALA A 136 8.05 -11.34 16.79
CA ALA A 136 6.76 -11.58 16.17
C ALA A 136 5.78 -12.34 17.09
N GLY A 137 6.27 -13.34 17.84
CA GLY A 137 5.45 -14.07 18.82
C GLY A 137 4.96 -13.20 19.96
N LEU A 138 5.79 -12.28 20.45
CA LEU A 138 5.44 -11.37 21.53
C LEU A 138 4.38 -10.34 21.09
N ALA A 139 4.47 -9.84 19.86
CA ALA A 139 3.50 -8.88 19.32
C ALA A 139 2.09 -9.49 19.22
N VAL A 140 1.97 -10.77 18.83
CA VAL A 140 0.67 -11.47 18.72
C VAL A 140 0.03 -11.67 20.10
N LEU A 141 0.81 -12.01 21.14
CA LEU A 141 0.30 -12.14 22.50
C LEU A 141 -0.16 -10.79 23.11
N LEU A 142 0.50 -9.70 22.73
CA LEU A 142 0.16 -8.36 23.21
C LEU A 142 -1.11 -7.80 22.60
N VAL A 143 -1.38 -8.09 21.33
CA VAL A 143 -2.61 -7.69 20.63
C VAL A 143 -3.82 -8.47 21.17
N GLY A 144 -3.69 -9.78 21.43
CA GLY A 144 -4.74 -10.59 22.04
C GLY A 144 -5.17 -10.10 23.42
N ALA A 145 -4.24 -9.69 24.28
CA ALA A 145 -4.52 -9.14 25.61
C ALA A 145 -5.21 -7.75 25.55
N PHE A 146 -4.95 -6.99 24.48
CA PHE A 146 -5.53 -5.66 24.28
C PHE A 146 -7.01 -5.72 23.85
N LEU A 147 -7.39 -6.73 23.05
CA LEU A 147 -8.76 -6.89 22.53
C LEU A 147 -9.74 -7.49 23.56
N LEU A 148 -9.25 -8.21 24.58
CA LEU A 148 -10.09 -8.86 25.60
C LEU A 148 -10.35 -8.02 26.86
N GLY A 149 -9.84 -6.79 26.94
CA GLY A 149 -9.91 -5.91 28.11
C GLY A 149 -11.06 -4.88 28.11
N GLY A 150 -12.01 -4.94 27.22
CA GLY A 150 -13.11 -3.99 27.06
C GLY A 150 -14.47 -4.50 27.55
N SER A 151 -14.92 -3.95 28.68
CA SER A 151 -16.28 -3.89 29.23
C SER A 151 -16.94 -5.20 29.67
N GLY A 152 -16.94 -5.42 30.98
CA GLY A 152 -17.87 -6.30 31.66
C GLY A 152 -18.87 -5.51 32.50
N GLN A 153 -20.14 -5.73 32.30
CA GLN A 153 -21.16 -5.70 33.37
C GLN A 153 -22.12 -6.84 33.04
N ALA A 154 -22.17 -7.82 33.93
CA ALA A 154 -23.17 -8.86 33.98
C ALA A 154 -24.40 -8.39 34.76
N PRO A 155 -25.57 -8.87 34.40
CA PRO A 155 -26.60 -9.17 35.38
C PRO A 155 -26.93 -10.67 35.46
N SER A 156 -27.26 -11.03 36.65
CA SER A 156 -27.64 -12.29 37.27
C SER A 156 -28.62 -13.19 36.51
N GLU A 157 -28.45 -14.48 36.79
CA GLU A 157 -29.32 -15.63 36.48
C GLU A 157 -30.81 -15.41 36.81
N ASP A 158 -31.67 -15.88 35.93
CA ASP A 158 -32.78 -16.75 36.32
C ASP A 158 -33.30 -17.60 35.13
N THR A 159 -33.64 -18.81 35.50
CA THR A 159 -34.09 -19.99 34.74
C THR A 159 -35.43 -19.78 34.07
N ALA A 160 -35.63 -20.23 32.83
CA ALA A 160 -36.79 -21.05 32.41
C ALA A 160 -36.71 -21.55 30.95
N LEU A 161 -36.98 -22.83 30.76
CA LEU A 161 -37.21 -23.54 29.53
C LEU A 161 -38.47 -23.00 28.79
N GLY A 162 -38.35 -22.81 27.46
CA GLY A 162 -39.52 -22.47 26.63
C GLY A 162 -39.22 -22.38 25.14
N GLN A 163 -39.48 -23.44 24.45
CA GLN A 163 -39.93 -23.61 23.05
C GLN A 163 -39.56 -22.58 21.96
N ALA A 164 -39.00 -23.14 20.88
CA ALA A 164 -38.74 -22.51 19.60
C ALA A 164 -39.94 -21.77 19.01
N GLN A 165 -39.77 -20.48 18.74
CA GLN A 165 -40.53 -19.77 17.73
C GLN A 165 -39.57 -18.98 16.84
N THR A 166 -39.61 -19.29 15.57
CA THR A 166 -38.91 -18.62 14.46
C THR A 166 -39.30 -17.15 14.40
N ASN A 167 -38.39 -16.26 14.76
CA ASN A 167 -38.55 -14.82 14.56
C ASN A 167 -37.89 -14.36 13.25
N THR A 168 -38.73 -14.26 12.24
CA THR A 168 -38.54 -13.53 10.98
C THR A 168 -38.66 -12.01 11.20
N THR A 169 -37.80 -11.38 12.00
CA THR A 169 -37.87 -9.91 12.21
C THR A 169 -36.52 -9.17 12.09
N SER A 170 -35.42 -9.87 11.81
CA SER A 170 -34.10 -9.22 11.65
C SER A 170 -33.74 -8.84 10.22
N THR A 171 -34.56 -9.18 9.23
CA THR A 171 -34.30 -8.89 7.80
C THR A 171 -34.82 -7.51 7.36
N VAL A 172 -35.68 -6.86 8.15
CA VAL A 172 -36.30 -5.58 7.76
C VAL A 172 -35.44 -4.38 8.26
N GLU A 173 -34.70 -4.50 9.35
CA GLU A 173 -33.85 -3.42 9.82
C GLU A 173 -32.54 -3.31 9.03
N GLN A 174 -32.00 -4.40 8.50
CA GLN A 174 -30.82 -4.33 7.60
C GLN A 174 -31.16 -3.75 6.23
N SER A 175 -32.39 -3.89 5.74
CA SER A 175 -32.84 -3.24 4.50
C SER A 175 -33.01 -1.72 4.64
N SER A 176 -33.30 -1.21 5.82
CA SER A 176 -33.48 0.23 6.03
C SER A 176 -32.16 0.99 6.16
N LEU A 177 -31.06 0.32 6.48
CA LEU A 177 -29.70 0.91 6.48
C LEU A 177 -29.13 1.08 5.07
N LEU A 178 -29.64 0.36 4.08
CA LEU A 178 -29.25 0.47 2.66
C LEU A 178 -30.00 1.59 1.90
N ALA A 179 -30.97 2.24 2.53
CA ALA A 179 -31.83 3.26 1.90
C ALA A 179 -31.53 4.70 2.35
N ARG A 180 -30.46 4.95 3.12
CA ARG A 180 -30.03 6.33 3.35
C ARG A 180 -29.28 6.80 2.11
N PRO A 181 -29.62 7.97 1.53
CA PRO A 181 -28.82 8.55 0.47
C PRO A 181 -27.38 8.73 1.00
N ILE A 182 -26.43 8.09 0.35
CA ILE A 182 -25.02 8.23 0.69
C ILE A 182 -24.64 9.66 0.34
N THR A 183 -24.47 10.51 1.36
CA THR A 183 -23.95 11.86 1.16
C THR A 183 -22.44 11.73 0.88
N LEU A 184 -22.04 12.20 -0.30
CA LEU A 184 -20.64 12.20 -0.72
C LEU A 184 -19.88 13.32 0.00
N ASP A 185 -18.65 13.03 0.41
CA ASP A 185 -17.76 14.00 1.05
C ASP A 185 -17.30 15.04 0.01
N THR A 186 -17.64 16.31 0.23
CA THR A 186 -17.27 17.43 -0.66
C THR A 186 -15.77 17.74 -0.65
N ASN A 187 -15.00 17.28 0.35
CA ASN A 187 -13.54 17.34 0.34
C ASN A 187 -12.90 16.28 -0.57
N ARG A 188 -13.69 15.32 -1.07
CA ARG A 188 -13.24 14.37 -2.09
C ARG A 188 -13.53 14.94 -3.47
N VAL A 189 -12.45 15.29 -4.18
CA VAL A 189 -12.47 16.07 -5.41
C VAL A 189 -12.00 15.21 -6.58
N VAL A 190 -12.68 15.31 -7.70
CA VAL A 190 -12.23 14.77 -8.99
C VAL A 190 -12.14 15.86 -10.05
N VAL A 191 -11.04 15.87 -10.81
CA VAL A 191 -10.89 16.72 -12.01
C VAL A 191 -11.19 15.85 -13.22
N LEU A 192 -12.35 16.06 -13.85
CA LEU A 192 -12.76 15.33 -15.04
C LEU A 192 -12.01 15.81 -16.29
N PRO A 193 -11.89 14.96 -17.32
CA PRO A 193 -11.40 15.39 -18.63
C PRO A 193 -12.22 16.56 -19.16
N PHE A 194 -11.54 17.66 -19.54
CA PHE A 194 -12.20 18.83 -20.07
C PHE A 194 -12.67 18.59 -21.50
N LYS A 195 -13.84 19.11 -21.83
CA LYS A 195 -14.37 19.08 -23.20
C LYS A 195 -13.55 20.00 -24.09
N VAL A 196 -13.05 19.46 -25.17
CA VAL A 196 -12.26 20.22 -26.15
C VAL A 196 -13.19 20.78 -27.20
N ILE A 197 -13.21 22.10 -27.33
CA ILE A 197 -13.97 22.79 -28.40
C ILE A 197 -13.04 23.00 -29.58
N GLY A 198 -13.31 22.29 -30.67
CA GLY A 198 -12.46 22.21 -31.87
C GLY A 198 -11.85 20.83 -32.04
N SER A 199 -11.32 20.56 -33.24
CA SER A 199 -10.88 19.22 -33.64
C SER A 199 -9.36 19.07 -33.77
N SER A 200 -8.56 19.97 -33.17
CA SER A 200 -7.11 19.88 -33.29
C SER A 200 -6.51 18.96 -32.22
N LYS A 201 -5.58 18.12 -32.63
CA LYS A 201 -4.80 17.26 -31.71
C LYS A 201 -4.06 18.10 -30.66
N GLU A 202 -3.61 19.30 -31.01
CA GLU A 202 -2.99 20.24 -30.08
C GLU A 202 -3.93 20.60 -28.93
N SER A 203 -5.20 20.89 -29.23
CA SER A 203 -6.21 21.22 -28.22
C SER A 203 -6.48 20.04 -27.28
N GLU A 204 -6.48 18.80 -27.78
CA GLU A 204 -6.61 17.59 -26.96
C GLU A 204 -5.41 17.40 -26.03
N ASP A 205 -4.19 17.65 -26.53
CA ASP A 205 -2.96 17.53 -25.74
C ASP A 205 -2.93 18.59 -24.63
N LEU A 206 -3.32 19.84 -24.94
CA LEU A 206 -3.44 20.92 -23.94
C LEU A 206 -4.52 20.60 -22.89
N GLY A 207 -5.67 20.08 -23.30
CA GLY A 207 -6.74 19.67 -22.38
C GLY A 207 -6.28 18.55 -21.43
N TYR A 208 -5.60 17.54 -21.96
CA TYR A 208 -5.03 16.47 -21.13
C TYR A 208 -3.96 16.99 -20.17
N GLY A 209 -3.06 17.86 -20.63
CA GLY A 209 -2.02 18.48 -19.82
C GLY A 209 -2.62 19.33 -18.69
N LEU A 210 -3.66 20.13 -18.97
CA LEU A 210 -4.34 20.93 -17.96
C LEU A 210 -4.92 20.06 -16.84
N VAL A 211 -5.71 19.03 -17.17
CA VAL A 211 -6.28 18.10 -16.17
C VAL A 211 -5.19 17.43 -15.35
N SER A 212 -4.11 17.01 -16.00
CA SER A 212 -2.95 16.40 -15.33
C SER A 212 -2.31 17.35 -14.33
N THR A 213 -2.04 18.60 -14.76
CA THR A 213 -1.42 19.63 -13.92
C THR A 213 -2.33 20.03 -12.75
N LEU A 214 -3.62 20.24 -12.99
CA LEU A 214 -4.58 20.56 -11.93
C LEU A 214 -4.64 19.44 -10.88
N THR A 215 -4.78 18.18 -11.32
CA THR A 215 -4.79 17.04 -10.40
C THR A 215 -3.51 16.97 -9.58
N SER A 216 -2.34 17.04 -10.22
CA SER A 216 -1.03 16.94 -9.53
C SER A 216 -0.80 18.09 -8.54
N LYS A 217 -1.27 19.30 -8.85
CA LYS A 217 -1.12 20.46 -7.97
C LYS A 217 -2.09 20.45 -6.78
N LEU A 218 -3.27 19.85 -6.94
CA LEU A 218 -4.25 19.73 -5.85
C LEU A 218 -3.93 18.55 -4.91
N GLN A 219 -3.30 17.48 -5.40
CA GLN A 219 -3.03 16.26 -4.61
C GLN A 219 -2.20 16.49 -3.34
N PRO A 220 -1.18 17.35 -3.29
CA PRO A 220 -0.42 17.59 -2.07
C PRO A 220 -1.15 18.44 -1.01
N LEU A 221 -2.28 19.08 -1.38
CA LEU A 221 -3.02 19.96 -0.46
C LEU A 221 -3.63 19.15 0.69
N GLN A 222 -3.46 19.64 1.90
CA GLN A 222 -4.00 19.01 3.09
C GLN A 222 -5.53 19.16 3.15
N ASN A 223 -6.19 18.20 3.79
CA ASN A 223 -7.65 18.16 3.96
C ASN A 223 -8.48 17.99 2.67
N LEU A 224 -7.82 17.75 1.53
CA LEU A 224 -8.47 17.35 0.30
C LEU A 224 -8.09 15.90 -0.04
N THR A 225 -9.05 15.12 -0.49
CA THR A 225 -8.80 13.81 -1.12
C THR A 225 -9.01 13.96 -2.61
N VAL A 226 -7.91 13.94 -3.38
CA VAL A 226 -7.97 14.17 -4.83
C VAL A 226 -7.88 12.86 -5.57
N ILE A 227 -8.95 12.51 -6.27
CA ILE A 227 -9.05 11.29 -7.07
C ILE A 227 -8.04 11.32 -8.22
N ALA A 228 -7.36 10.18 -8.43
CA ALA A 228 -6.38 10.04 -9.49
C ALA A 228 -6.99 10.30 -10.87
N LYS A 229 -6.27 11.03 -11.72
CA LYS A 229 -6.72 11.36 -13.09
C LYS A 229 -7.06 10.14 -13.94
N GLU A 230 -6.45 8.98 -13.65
CA GLU A 230 -6.72 7.75 -14.38
C GLU A 230 -8.14 7.23 -14.14
N SER A 231 -8.68 7.41 -12.93
CA SER A 231 -10.08 7.12 -12.65
C SER A 231 -11.02 8.10 -13.34
N ALA A 232 -10.67 9.39 -13.34
CA ALA A 232 -11.44 10.43 -14.01
C ALA A 232 -11.50 10.24 -15.53
N ARG A 233 -10.42 9.75 -16.14
CA ARG A 233 -10.29 9.56 -17.60
C ARG A 233 -11.38 8.67 -18.21
N LYS A 234 -11.92 7.72 -17.45
CA LYS A 234 -13.00 6.83 -17.91
C LYS A 234 -14.31 7.56 -18.21
N PHE A 235 -14.44 8.79 -17.70
CA PHE A 235 -15.60 9.63 -17.89
C PHE A 235 -15.41 10.69 -18.99
N LYS A 236 -14.34 10.56 -19.82
CA LYS A 236 -14.22 11.36 -21.02
C LYS A 236 -15.42 11.07 -21.93
N ASP A 237 -16.12 12.10 -22.34
CA ASP A 237 -17.31 12.03 -23.20
C ASP A 237 -18.45 11.16 -22.60
N SER A 238 -18.49 10.99 -21.27
CA SER A 238 -19.56 10.29 -20.58
C SER A 238 -20.85 11.14 -20.54
N GLU A 239 -22.00 10.47 -20.76
CA GLU A 239 -23.33 11.07 -20.62
C GLU A 239 -23.88 10.97 -19.18
N GLN A 240 -23.11 10.39 -18.25
CA GLN A 240 -23.53 10.27 -16.86
C GLN A 240 -23.60 11.63 -16.19
N SER A 241 -24.59 11.78 -15.29
CA SER A 241 -24.74 12.99 -14.49
C SER A 241 -23.60 13.18 -13.49
N PRO A 242 -23.34 14.40 -13.02
CA PRO A 242 -22.37 14.67 -11.95
C PRO A 242 -22.59 13.80 -10.72
N LYS A 243 -23.83 13.55 -10.35
CA LYS A 243 -24.19 12.68 -9.23
C LYS A 243 -23.79 11.22 -9.46
N GLU A 244 -24.05 10.66 -10.63
CA GLU A 244 -23.66 9.29 -10.99
C GLU A 244 -22.15 9.11 -11.03
N ILE A 245 -21.41 10.10 -11.58
CA ILE A 245 -19.96 10.13 -11.59
C ILE A 245 -19.42 10.22 -10.17
N GLY A 246 -19.97 11.14 -9.36
CA GLY A 246 -19.62 11.30 -7.96
C GLY A 246 -19.82 10.02 -7.16
N GLN A 247 -20.93 9.33 -7.32
CA GLN A 247 -21.20 8.04 -6.68
C GLN A 247 -20.21 6.95 -7.11
N THR A 248 -19.88 6.90 -8.40
CA THR A 248 -18.94 5.90 -8.93
C THR A 248 -17.51 6.12 -8.41
N LEU A 249 -17.09 7.38 -8.28
CA LEU A 249 -15.75 7.75 -7.83
C LEU A 249 -15.65 8.00 -6.32
N GLY A 250 -16.78 8.06 -5.63
CA GLY A 250 -16.86 8.46 -4.23
C GLY A 250 -16.47 9.93 -4.03
N ALA A 251 -16.66 10.80 -5.01
CA ALA A 251 -16.28 12.22 -4.99
C ALA A 251 -17.50 13.11 -4.79
N GLY A 252 -17.46 13.97 -3.76
CA GLY A 252 -18.54 14.94 -3.51
C GLY A 252 -18.39 16.23 -4.32
N THR A 253 -17.18 16.54 -4.79
CA THR A 253 -16.93 17.72 -5.64
C THR A 253 -16.34 17.30 -6.99
N ILE A 254 -16.94 17.79 -8.05
CA ILE A 254 -16.53 17.55 -9.43
C ILE A 254 -16.00 18.85 -10.03
N VAL A 255 -14.76 18.81 -10.51
CA VAL A 255 -14.17 19.85 -11.35
C VAL A 255 -14.37 19.47 -12.80
N THR A 256 -15.06 20.26 -13.57
CA THR A 256 -15.27 20.05 -15.00
C THR A 256 -15.02 21.34 -15.78
N GLY A 257 -14.99 21.25 -17.10
CA GLY A 257 -14.83 22.46 -17.91
C GLY A 257 -14.65 22.19 -19.39
N GLU A 258 -14.39 23.27 -20.09
CA GLU A 258 -14.17 23.29 -21.53
C GLU A 258 -12.89 24.05 -21.86
N ILE A 259 -12.14 23.54 -22.84
CA ILE A 259 -10.96 24.23 -23.38
C ILE A 259 -11.18 24.54 -24.85
N GLN A 260 -10.97 25.78 -25.22
CA GLN A 260 -11.04 26.27 -26.59
C GLN A 260 -9.72 26.91 -26.97
N THR A 261 -9.20 26.54 -28.13
CA THR A 261 -7.98 27.14 -28.67
C THR A 261 -8.31 27.90 -29.96
N SER A 262 -7.70 29.06 -30.10
CA SER A 262 -7.63 29.80 -31.33
C SER A 262 -6.20 29.85 -31.85
N SER A 263 -5.91 30.56 -32.93
CA SER A 263 -4.57 30.67 -33.48
C SER A 263 -3.50 31.08 -32.48
N ASN A 264 -3.82 31.98 -31.54
CA ASN A 264 -2.85 32.55 -30.58
C ASN A 264 -3.31 32.51 -29.11
N ARG A 265 -4.51 32.04 -28.79
CA ARG A 265 -5.07 32.12 -27.43
C ARG A 265 -5.66 30.77 -27.02
N VAL A 266 -5.60 30.52 -25.72
CA VAL A 266 -6.31 29.42 -25.05
C VAL A 266 -7.31 30.04 -24.08
N GLN A 267 -8.55 29.61 -24.16
CA GLN A 267 -9.62 29.92 -23.21
C GLN A 267 -10.03 28.64 -22.50
N VAL A 268 -10.16 28.72 -21.18
CA VAL A 268 -10.61 27.63 -20.31
C VAL A 268 -11.81 28.14 -19.51
N ASN A 269 -12.94 27.44 -19.66
CA ASN A 269 -14.09 27.61 -18.78
C ASN A 269 -14.03 26.45 -17.76
N ILE A 270 -14.06 26.75 -16.47
CA ILE A 270 -13.98 25.77 -15.40
C ILE A 270 -15.15 25.92 -14.45
N GLN A 271 -15.64 24.81 -13.92
CA GLN A 271 -16.78 24.74 -13.02
C GLN A 271 -16.51 23.76 -11.88
N LEU A 272 -16.99 24.11 -10.68
CA LEU A 272 -17.12 23.23 -9.52
C LEU A 272 -18.58 22.86 -9.35
N ILE A 273 -18.86 21.57 -9.28
CA ILE A 273 -20.22 21.04 -9.13
C ILE A 273 -20.24 20.18 -7.86
N ASP A 274 -21.21 20.41 -6.98
CA ASP A 274 -21.51 19.50 -5.88
C ASP A 274 -22.22 18.26 -6.44
N ALA A 275 -21.61 17.09 -6.31
CA ALA A 275 -22.17 15.84 -6.83
C ALA A 275 -23.41 15.34 -6.05
N ASN A 276 -23.69 15.85 -4.84
CA ASN A 276 -24.87 15.48 -4.08
C ASN A 276 -26.14 16.19 -4.61
N THR A 277 -26.00 17.48 -4.94
CA THR A 277 -27.12 18.35 -5.33
C THR A 277 -27.14 18.66 -6.83
N GLU A 278 -26.02 18.44 -7.52
CA GLU A 278 -25.75 18.83 -8.90
C GLU A 278 -25.74 20.35 -9.12
N ASP A 279 -25.64 21.13 -8.01
CA ASP A 279 -25.58 22.58 -8.08
C ASP A 279 -24.18 23.06 -8.51
N LEU A 280 -24.17 24.15 -9.27
CA LEU A 280 -22.94 24.86 -9.61
C LEU A 280 -22.47 25.67 -8.40
N GLY A 281 -21.40 25.20 -7.74
CA GLY A 281 -20.81 25.91 -6.59
C GLY A 281 -19.99 27.12 -7.01
N TRP A 282 -19.23 26.98 -8.10
CA TRP A 282 -18.37 28.05 -8.63
C TRP A 282 -18.06 27.85 -10.11
N GLY A 283 -17.80 28.93 -10.82
CA GLY A 283 -17.34 28.88 -12.21
C GLY A 283 -16.57 30.12 -12.62
N SER A 284 -15.59 29.95 -13.50
CA SER A 284 -14.78 31.06 -14.03
C SER A 284 -14.25 30.77 -15.43
N THR A 285 -13.93 31.84 -16.15
CA THR A 285 -13.32 31.79 -17.48
C THR A 285 -11.94 32.43 -17.44
N PHE A 286 -10.95 31.69 -17.93
CA PHE A 286 -9.57 32.15 -18.03
C PHE A 286 -9.14 32.22 -19.48
N THR A 287 -8.39 33.25 -19.87
CA THR A 287 -7.91 33.42 -21.24
C THR A 287 -6.50 33.99 -21.26
N LYS A 288 -5.57 33.29 -21.91
CA LYS A 288 -4.19 33.76 -22.12
C LYS A 288 -3.67 33.43 -23.52
N PRO A 289 -2.55 34.05 -23.95
CA PRO A 289 -1.79 33.61 -25.11
C PRO A 289 -1.35 32.15 -24.95
N LYS A 290 -1.23 31.39 -26.04
CA LYS A 290 -0.77 30.01 -26.00
C LYS A 290 0.61 29.86 -25.36
N ASN A 291 1.52 30.80 -25.57
CA ASN A 291 2.85 30.79 -24.99
C ASN A 291 2.84 30.91 -23.45
N ASP A 292 1.78 31.46 -22.88
CA ASP A 292 1.59 31.65 -21.45
C ASP A 292 0.72 30.52 -20.85
N PHE A 293 0.62 29.37 -21.50
CA PHE A 293 -0.25 28.27 -21.08
C PHE A 293 0.13 27.71 -19.70
N LEU A 294 1.43 27.63 -19.39
CA LEU A 294 1.90 27.19 -18.06
C LEU A 294 1.48 28.19 -16.96
N ASP A 295 1.47 29.50 -17.26
CA ASP A 295 0.95 30.52 -16.34
C ASP A 295 -0.55 30.42 -16.16
N LEU A 296 -1.28 30.07 -17.23
CA LEU A 296 -2.71 29.80 -17.18
C LEU A 296 -3.01 28.59 -16.28
N GLN A 297 -2.28 27.51 -16.42
CA GLN A 297 -2.42 26.31 -15.58
C GLN A 297 -2.21 26.63 -14.09
N ASN A 298 -1.16 27.41 -13.76
CA ASN A 298 -0.88 27.81 -12.39
C ASN A 298 -1.95 28.74 -11.80
N GLU A 299 -2.43 29.70 -12.57
CA GLU A 299 -3.50 30.61 -12.17
C GLU A 299 -4.79 29.84 -11.87
N ILE A 300 -5.18 28.92 -12.76
CA ILE A 300 -6.35 28.06 -12.57
C ILE A 300 -6.17 27.19 -11.33
N ALA A 301 -5.01 26.52 -11.16
CA ALA A 301 -4.75 25.67 -10.01
C ALA A 301 -4.83 26.41 -8.68
N THR A 302 -4.24 27.61 -8.61
CA THR A 302 -4.28 28.45 -7.41
C THR A 302 -5.71 28.91 -7.09
N ARG A 303 -6.44 29.36 -8.11
CA ARG A 303 -7.83 29.80 -7.92
C ARG A 303 -8.73 28.64 -7.50
N LEU A 304 -8.59 27.49 -8.16
CA LEU A 304 -9.34 26.28 -7.84
C LEU A 304 -9.05 25.79 -6.41
N ALA A 305 -7.78 25.79 -5.99
CA ALA A 305 -7.38 25.42 -4.64
C ALA A 305 -8.00 26.34 -3.58
N SER A 306 -8.03 27.66 -3.85
CA SER A 306 -8.68 28.63 -2.96
C SER A 306 -10.19 28.43 -2.85
N GLU A 307 -10.87 28.08 -3.95
CA GLU A 307 -12.31 27.81 -3.93
C GLU A 307 -12.65 26.50 -3.19
N LEU A 308 -11.80 25.46 -3.35
CA LEU A 308 -11.99 24.16 -2.71
C LEU A 308 -11.68 24.16 -1.21
N LYS A 309 -10.68 24.95 -0.79
CA LYS A 309 -10.13 24.91 0.57
C LYS A 309 -10.43 26.15 1.40
N GLY A 310 -10.75 27.27 0.75
CA GLY A 310 -10.83 28.58 1.38
C GLY A 310 -9.44 29.21 1.54
N GLU A 311 -8.86 29.19 2.74
CA GLU A 311 -7.52 29.73 2.98
C GLU A 311 -6.42 28.70 2.64
N LEU A 312 -5.42 29.17 1.89
CA LEU A 312 -4.18 28.43 1.63
C LEU A 312 -3.11 28.94 2.59
N ASP A 313 -2.36 28.03 3.19
CA ASP A 313 -1.17 28.45 3.93
C ASP A 313 -0.04 28.89 2.98
N ALA A 314 1.00 29.53 3.54
CA ALA A 314 2.09 30.09 2.75
C ALA A 314 2.87 29.02 1.96
N ALA A 315 3.01 27.80 2.51
CA ALA A 315 3.71 26.70 1.86
C ALA A 315 2.89 26.14 0.70
N GLU A 316 1.59 25.97 0.88
CA GLU A 316 0.67 25.53 -0.17
C GLU A 316 0.60 26.55 -1.31
N ALA A 317 0.50 27.84 -0.98
CA ALA A 317 0.49 28.91 -1.98
C ALA A 317 1.80 28.94 -2.78
N GLN A 318 2.95 28.75 -2.12
CA GLN A 318 4.25 28.67 -2.77
C GLN A 318 4.36 27.43 -3.68
N GLN A 319 3.88 26.28 -3.21
CA GLN A 319 3.89 25.03 -3.99
C GLN A 319 3.00 25.12 -5.23
N LEU A 320 1.81 25.72 -5.11
CA LEU A 320 0.91 25.94 -6.24
C LEU A 320 1.51 26.90 -7.29
N ALA A 321 2.22 27.93 -6.84
CA ALA A 321 2.87 28.90 -7.72
C ALA A 321 4.10 28.33 -8.44
N GLN A 322 4.74 27.27 -7.90
CA GLN A 322 5.94 26.68 -8.47
C GLN A 322 5.62 25.99 -9.81
N LYS A 323 6.36 26.36 -10.85
CA LYS A 323 6.31 25.67 -12.15
C LYS A 323 7.28 24.50 -12.15
N ALA A 324 6.87 23.37 -12.72
CA ALA A 324 7.74 22.22 -12.89
C ALA A 324 8.78 22.45 -14.01
N THR A 325 8.41 23.24 -15.01
CA THR A 325 9.27 23.71 -16.12
C THR A 325 8.79 25.09 -16.59
N ASN A 326 9.68 25.85 -17.22
CA ASN A 326 9.33 27.08 -17.92
C ASN A 326 9.21 26.88 -19.44
N ASN A 327 9.39 25.64 -19.93
CA ASN A 327 9.32 25.30 -21.34
C ASN A 327 7.98 24.59 -21.66
N PRO A 328 7.03 25.25 -22.36
CA PRO A 328 5.73 24.65 -22.66
C PRO A 328 5.80 23.42 -23.57
N GLU A 329 6.83 23.35 -24.47
CA GLU A 329 7.04 22.19 -25.33
C GLU A 329 7.53 20.99 -24.52
N ALA A 330 8.44 21.21 -23.55
CA ALA A 330 8.90 20.18 -22.63
C ALA A 330 7.75 19.61 -21.78
N ASP A 331 6.86 20.47 -21.24
CA ASP A 331 5.67 20.02 -20.52
C ASP A 331 4.75 19.19 -21.44
N THR A 332 4.50 19.66 -22.66
CA THR A 332 3.67 18.93 -23.62
C THR A 332 4.22 17.55 -23.92
N GLU A 333 5.54 17.41 -24.13
CA GLU A 333 6.18 16.12 -24.37
C GLU A 333 6.10 15.23 -23.11
N TYR A 334 6.33 15.77 -21.92
CA TYR A 334 6.13 15.03 -20.68
C TYR A 334 4.70 14.49 -20.54
N GLN A 335 3.67 15.30 -20.81
CA GLN A 335 2.27 14.87 -20.72
C GLN A 335 1.95 13.77 -21.77
N LYS A 336 2.51 13.84 -22.98
CA LYS A 336 2.42 12.77 -23.97
C LYS A 336 3.07 11.48 -23.45
N GLY A 337 4.26 11.59 -22.86
CA GLY A 337 4.97 10.48 -22.23
C GLY A 337 4.12 9.80 -21.16
N ARG A 338 3.50 10.56 -20.27
CA ARG A 338 2.60 10.02 -19.22
C ARG A 338 1.36 9.33 -19.82
N ARG A 339 0.78 9.89 -20.88
CA ARG A 339 -0.35 9.26 -21.58
C ARG A 339 0.03 7.92 -22.21
N GLU A 340 1.20 7.84 -22.85
CA GLU A 340 1.70 6.60 -23.43
C GLU A 340 2.05 5.56 -22.36
N TRP A 341 2.69 5.96 -21.28
CA TRP A 341 3.01 5.12 -20.14
C TRP A 341 1.77 4.44 -19.54
N ASN A 342 0.65 5.15 -19.45
CA ASN A 342 -0.61 4.63 -18.91
C ASN A 342 -1.27 3.54 -19.76
N LYS A 343 -0.84 3.34 -21.02
CA LYS A 343 -1.31 2.23 -21.87
C LYS A 343 -0.81 0.87 -21.39
N ARG A 344 0.20 0.83 -20.52
CA ARG A 344 0.77 -0.39 -19.91
C ARG A 344 1.08 -1.48 -20.94
N SER A 345 1.63 -1.11 -22.09
CA SER A 345 1.97 -2.00 -23.19
C SER A 345 3.40 -1.76 -23.66
N ARG A 346 4.00 -2.76 -24.34
CA ARG A 346 5.36 -2.62 -24.92
C ARG A 346 5.49 -1.36 -25.76
N GLN A 347 4.52 -1.14 -26.67
CA GLN A 347 4.54 0.06 -27.52
C GLN A 347 4.32 1.35 -26.71
N GLY A 348 3.44 1.31 -25.71
CA GLY A 348 3.19 2.45 -24.84
C GLY A 348 4.45 2.86 -24.07
N PHE A 349 5.16 1.91 -23.47
CA PHE A 349 6.41 2.20 -22.77
C PHE A 349 7.52 2.70 -23.72
N ALA A 350 7.65 2.11 -24.91
CA ALA A 350 8.62 2.58 -25.89
C ALA A 350 8.33 4.02 -26.38
N ASN A 351 7.05 4.37 -26.57
CA ASN A 351 6.67 5.74 -26.91
C ASN A 351 6.87 6.70 -25.72
N ALA A 352 6.56 6.27 -24.49
CA ALA A 352 6.75 7.07 -23.29
C ALA A 352 8.21 7.48 -23.12
N ILE A 353 9.15 6.55 -23.27
CA ILE A 353 10.59 6.82 -23.22
C ILE A 353 10.97 7.93 -24.19
N LYS A 354 10.57 7.82 -25.47
CA LYS A 354 10.87 8.84 -26.50
C LYS A 354 10.36 10.23 -26.13
N HIS A 355 9.15 10.30 -25.59
CA HIS A 355 8.57 11.56 -25.18
C HIS A 355 9.25 12.14 -23.93
N PHE A 356 9.61 11.32 -22.94
CA PHE A 356 10.35 11.78 -21.77
C PHE A 356 11.77 12.23 -22.14
N GLU A 357 12.48 11.48 -22.99
CA GLU A 357 13.80 11.88 -23.50
C GLU A 357 13.70 13.20 -24.26
N ARG A 358 12.68 13.39 -25.09
CA ARG A 358 12.46 14.66 -25.79
C ARG A 358 12.17 15.82 -24.84
N ALA A 359 11.41 15.59 -23.77
CA ALA A 359 11.17 16.60 -22.75
C ALA A 359 12.46 17.02 -22.03
N ILE A 360 13.37 16.07 -21.75
CA ILE A 360 14.68 16.33 -21.15
C ILE A 360 15.61 17.10 -22.11
N GLU A 361 15.57 16.78 -23.41
CA GLU A 361 16.32 17.55 -24.42
C GLU A 361 15.89 19.02 -24.47
N LEU A 362 14.57 19.26 -24.31
CA LEU A 362 14.01 20.60 -24.34
C LEU A 362 14.24 21.39 -23.04
N ASP A 363 14.28 20.72 -21.90
CA ASP A 363 14.53 21.29 -20.58
C ASP A 363 15.25 20.25 -19.69
N PRO A 364 16.59 20.27 -19.64
CA PRO A 364 17.38 19.34 -18.83
C PRO A 364 17.19 19.45 -17.32
N ASP A 365 16.63 20.57 -16.82
CA ASP A 365 16.35 20.79 -15.41
C ASP A 365 14.93 20.37 -15.00
N PHE A 366 14.13 19.88 -15.94
CA PHE A 366 12.77 19.41 -15.69
C PHE A 366 12.78 18.01 -15.03
N ALA A 367 12.57 17.93 -13.72
CA ALA A 367 12.67 16.70 -12.92
C ALA A 367 11.64 15.61 -13.31
N ASN A 368 10.42 16.00 -13.68
CA ASN A 368 9.31 15.07 -13.89
C ASN A 368 9.54 14.04 -15.01
N PRO A 369 10.14 14.37 -16.19
CA PRO A 369 10.47 13.37 -17.21
C PRO A 369 11.44 12.29 -16.73
N PHE A 370 12.42 12.64 -15.87
CA PHE A 370 13.31 11.67 -15.26
C PHE A 370 12.55 10.69 -14.36
N ALA A 371 11.63 11.19 -13.51
CA ALA A 371 10.75 10.30 -12.75
C ALA A 371 9.87 9.43 -13.67
N GLY A 372 9.41 9.96 -14.81
CA GLY A 372 8.69 9.21 -15.83
C GLY A 372 9.51 8.10 -16.48
N LEU A 373 10.80 8.34 -16.76
CA LEU A 373 11.73 7.31 -17.22
C LEU A 373 11.99 6.25 -16.14
N ALA A 374 12.16 6.68 -14.89
CA ALA A 374 12.34 5.77 -13.75
C ALA A 374 11.14 4.82 -13.60
N ASP A 375 9.93 5.35 -13.63
CA ASP A 375 8.68 4.57 -13.62
C ASP A 375 8.62 3.59 -14.81
N THR A 376 9.01 4.04 -16.01
CA THR A 376 8.90 3.25 -17.22
C THR A 376 9.86 2.07 -17.18
N TYR A 377 11.14 2.33 -16.95
CA TYR A 377 12.16 1.27 -16.85
C TYR A 377 11.90 0.36 -15.64
N GLY A 378 11.48 0.91 -14.50
CA GLY A 378 11.20 0.16 -13.27
C GLY A 378 10.04 -0.82 -13.39
N LEU A 379 9.05 -0.55 -14.26
CA LEU A 379 7.91 -1.44 -14.47
C LEU A 379 8.12 -2.46 -15.60
N MET A 380 9.04 -2.25 -16.55
CA MET A 380 9.25 -3.16 -17.67
C MET A 380 9.45 -4.63 -17.27
N PRO A 381 10.26 -4.95 -16.23
CA PRO A 381 10.42 -6.34 -15.78
C PRO A 381 9.12 -6.96 -15.25
N ALA A 382 8.32 -6.19 -14.50
CA ALA A 382 7.04 -6.67 -13.99
C ALA A 382 6.02 -7.02 -15.10
N TYR A 383 6.18 -6.41 -16.27
CA TYR A 383 5.39 -6.71 -17.47
C TYR A 383 6.07 -7.71 -18.43
N ASN A 384 7.20 -8.31 -18.05
CA ASN A 384 8.01 -9.21 -18.88
C ASN A 384 8.39 -8.59 -20.24
N LEU A 385 8.74 -7.32 -20.24
CA LEU A 385 9.09 -6.59 -21.46
C LEU A 385 10.60 -6.56 -21.70
N GLU A 386 11.37 -6.28 -20.65
CA GLU A 386 12.83 -6.23 -20.69
C GLU A 386 13.42 -6.83 -19.40
N PRO A 387 14.63 -7.43 -19.45
CA PRO A 387 15.29 -8.01 -18.30
C PRO A 387 15.61 -6.95 -17.23
N ALA A 388 15.38 -7.29 -15.96
CA ALA A 388 15.61 -6.38 -14.84
C ALA A 388 17.07 -5.88 -14.77
N LEU A 389 18.04 -6.78 -15.03
CA LEU A 389 19.47 -6.44 -15.05
C LEU A 389 19.84 -5.35 -16.05
N GLU A 390 19.07 -5.21 -17.14
CA GLU A 390 19.32 -4.22 -18.19
C GLU A 390 18.67 -2.86 -17.92
N VAL A 391 17.47 -2.87 -17.33
CA VAL A 391 16.66 -1.64 -17.20
C VAL A 391 16.61 -1.04 -15.80
N MET A 392 16.73 -1.84 -14.74
CA MET A 392 16.66 -1.33 -13.36
C MET A 392 17.80 -0.35 -12.99
N PRO A 393 19.06 -0.54 -13.46
CA PRO A 393 20.10 0.47 -13.26
C PRO A 393 19.76 1.80 -13.92
N LYS A 394 19.12 1.79 -15.10
CA LYS A 394 18.64 3.01 -15.78
C LYS A 394 17.51 3.65 -15.01
N ALA A 395 16.57 2.85 -14.49
CA ALA A 395 15.48 3.33 -13.66
C ALA A 395 16.03 4.06 -12.43
N LYS A 396 17.00 3.45 -11.72
CA LYS A 396 17.62 4.05 -10.53
C LYS A 396 18.29 5.38 -10.83
N LEU A 397 19.13 5.43 -11.86
CA LEU A 397 19.83 6.66 -12.26
C LEU A 397 18.84 7.80 -12.53
N ASN A 398 17.73 7.51 -13.20
CA ASN A 398 16.71 8.51 -13.50
C ASN A 398 15.93 8.93 -12.25
N ALA A 399 15.61 8.01 -11.33
CA ALA A 399 14.96 8.35 -10.06
C ALA A 399 15.85 9.26 -9.19
N GLU A 400 17.14 8.93 -9.06
CA GLU A 400 18.12 9.73 -8.34
C GLU A 400 18.29 11.12 -8.97
N LYS A 401 18.34 11.21 -10.32
CA LYS A 401 18.43 12.49 -11.03
C LYS A 401 17.18 13.34 -10.84
N ALA A 402 16.00 12.72 -10.83
CA ALA A 402 14.74 13.43 -10.55
C ALA A 402 14.72 14.02 -9.12
N ILE A 403 15.25 13.28 -8.13
CA ILE A 403 15.35 13.74 -6.73
C ILE A 403 16.39 14.86 -6.61
N GLU A 404 17.52 14.76 -7.31
CA GLU A 404 18.55 15.81 -7.35
C GLU A 404 17.97 17.13 -7.87
N LEU A 405 17.20 17.08 -8.97
CA LEU A 405 16.58 18.26 -9.58
C LEU A 405 15.40 18.80 -8.78
N ASN A 406 14.59 17.93 -8.18
CA ASN A 406 13.47 18.31 -7.34
C ASN A 406 13.31 17.38 -6.13
N PRO A 407 13.88 17.74 -4.96
CA PRO A 407 13.78 16.95 -3.73
C PRO A 407 12.36 16.82 -3.15
N ASN A 408 11.37 17.52 -3.73
CA ASN A 408 9.97 17.47 -3.31
C ASN A 408 9.08 16.67 -4.28
N LEU A 409 9.65 15.96 -5.24
CA LEU A 409 8.90 15.18 -6.22
C LEU A 409 8.57 13.78 -5.65
N ALA A 410 7.34 13.59 -5.19
CA ALA A 410 6.85 12.34 -4.57
C ALA A 410 7.03 11.13 -5.49
N GLU A 411 6.77 11.30 -6.78
CA GLU A 411 6.88 10.26 -7.81
C GLU A 411 8.29 9.66 -7.87
N ALA A 412 9.33 10.51 -7.79
CA ALA A 412 10.71 10.07 -7.85
C ALA A 412 11.10 9.16 -6.65
N TYR A 413 10.64 9.51 -5.45
CA TYR A 413 10.83 8.67 -4.27
C TYR A 413 10.08 7.35 -4.37
N ALA A 414 8.84 7.34 -4.89
CA ALA A 414 8.09 6.11 -5.08
C ALA A 414 8.75 5.18 -6.11
N SER A 415 9.29 5.73 -7.21
CA SER A 415 10.04 4.96 -8.21
C SER A 415 11.33 4.38 -7.62
N LEU A 416 12.09 5.17 -6.85
CA LEU A 416 13.29 4.67 -6.17
C LEU A 416 12.96 3.56 -5.18
N ALA A 417 11.90 3.73 -4.38
CA ALA A 417 11.43 2.72 -3.45
C ALA A 417 11.03 1.41 -4.16
N TRP A 418 10.36 1.49 -5.30
CA TRP A 418 10.03 0.32 -6.12
C TRP A 418 11.28 -0.45 -6.57
N ILE A 419 12.30 0.27 -7.06
CA ILE A 419 13.57 -0.31 -7.50
C ILE A 419 14.29 -0.98 -6.33
N GLN A 420 14.37 -0.32 -5.19
CA GLN A 420 14.96 -0.87 -3.97
C GLN A 420 14.25 -2.13 -3.52
N MET A 421 12.91 -2.15 -3.52
CA MET A 421 12.12 -3.31 -3.14
C MET A 421 12.35 -4.50 -4.07
N THR A 422 12.29 -4.28 -5.40
CA THR A 422 12.16 -5.36 -6.38
C THR A 422 13.48 -5.82 -7.01
N PHE A 423 14.50 -4.96 -6.97
CA PHE A 423 15.78 -5.22 -7.64
C PHE A 423 16.96 -5.23 -6.66
N GLU A 424 17.04 -4.26 -5.75
CA GLU A 424 18.16 -4.19 -4.80
C GLU A 424 17.91 -5.05 -3.55
N TYR A 425 16.65 -5.35 -3.25
CA TYR A 425 16.20 -6.02 -2.01
C TYR A 425 16.54 -5.20 -0.74
N ASP A 426 16.72 -3.88 -0.92
CA ASP A 426 16.82 -2.91 0.18
C ASP A 426 15.42 -2.49 0.64
N TRP A 427 14.79 -3.35 1.42
CA TRP A 427 13.42 -3.12 1.88
C TRP A 427 13.32 -1.97 2.87
N SER A 428 14.37 -1.74 3.68
CA SER A 428 14.43 -0.62 4.64
C SER A 428 14.50 0.73 3.92
N GLY A 429 15.39 0.86 2.92
CA GLY A 429 15.46 2.05 2.07
C GLY A 429 14.16 2.28 1.30
N SER A 430 13.58 1.19 0.76
CA SER A 430 12.27 1.24 0.09
C SER A 430 11.18 1.80 1.00
N GLU A 431 11.07 1.30 2.24
CA GLU A 431 10.08 1.79 3.21
C GLU A 431 10.27 3.27 3.52
N SER A 432 11.51 3.72 3.73
CA SER A 432 11.83 5.12 3.98
C SER A 432 11.38 6.01 2.81
N ASN A 433 11.65 5.58 1.57
CA ASN A 433 11.29 6.34 0.38
C ASN A 433 9.78 6.34 0.10
N TYR A 434 9.03 5.25 0.36
CA TYR A 434 7.57 5.29 0.29
C TYR A 434 6.96 6.23 1.34
N LYS A 435 7.47 6.21 2.59
CA LYS A 435 7.05 7.17 3.62
C LYS A 435 7.32 8.61 3.20
N LYS A 436 8.49 8.87 2.58
CA LYS A 436 8.82 10.20 2.05
C LYS A 436 7.88 10.61 0.92
N ALA A 437 7.57 9.72 -0.03
CA ALA A 437 6.63 9.98 -1.12
C ALA A 437 5.23 10.34 -0.59
N ILE A 438 4.72 9.58 0.39
CA ILE A 438 3.40 9.82 1.01
C ILE A 438 3.39 11.12 1.82
N LEU A 439 4.51 11.46 2.50
CA LEU A 439 4.64 12.74 3.20
C LEU A 439 4.58 13.93 2.23
N LEU A 440 5.21 13.81 1.06
CA LEU A 440 5.21 14.86 0.03
C LEU A 440 3.87 14.95 -0.71
N ASN A 441 3.19 13.83 -0.90
CA ASN A 441 1.89 13.77 -1.56
C ASN A 441 1.04 12.63 -0.97
N SER A 442 0.20 12.96 0.00
CA SER A 442 -0.68 11.99 0.69
C SER A 442 -1.81 11.45 -0.20
N ASN A 443 -2.04 12.03 -1.36
CA ASN A 443 -3.01 11.58 -2.36
C ASN A 443 -2.36 10.85 -3.55
N TYR A 444 -1.08 10.46 -3.44
CA TYR A 444 -0.41 9.71 -4.49
C TYR A 444 -0.75 8.22 -4.40
N ALA A 445 -1.77 7.79 -5.12
CA ALA A 445 -2.30 6.42 -5.10
C ALA A 445 -1.22 5.35 -5.32
N THR A 446 -0.27 5.59 -6.23
CA THR A 446 0.82 4.65 -6.55
C THR A 446 1.73 4.42 -5.33
N ALA A 447 2.07 5.47 -4.57
CA ALA A 447 2.89 5.33 -3.36
C ALA A 447 2.20 4.46 -2.31
N HIS A 448 0.91 4.69 -2.05
CA HIS A 448 0.13 3.84 -1.16
C HIS A 448 0.03 2.40 -1.68
N HIS A 449 -0.26 2.22 -2.97
CA HIS A 449 -0.36 0.91 -3.59
C HIS A 449 0.95 0.10 -3.40
N TRP A 450 2.08 0.66 -3.79
CA TRP A 450 3.37 -0.03 -3.73
C TRP A 450 3.88 -0.20 -2.30
N TYR A 451 3.57 0.73 -1.39
CA TYR A 451 3.88 0.55 0.03
C TYR A 451 3.05 -0.58 0.66
N GLY A 452 1.80 -0.75 0.23
CA GLY A 452 1.00 -1.92 0.58
C GLY A 452 1.66 -3.22 0.11
N LEU A 453 2.21 -3.25 -1.11
CA LEU A 453 2.95 -4.43 -1.61
C LEU A 453 4.23 -4.69 -0.79
N LEU A 454 4.99 -3.67 -0.41
CA LEU A 454 6.14 -3.84 0.47
C LEU A 454 5.73 -4.38 1.84
N SER A 455 4.60 -3.92 2.38
CA SER A 455 4.07 -4.44 3.64
C SER A 455 3.72 -5.93 3.55
N ASN A 456 3.21 -6.41 2.41
CA ASN A 456 3.05 -7.85 2.15
C ASN A 456 4.38 -8.61 2.15
N VAL A 457 5.46 -8.01 1.63
CA VAL A 457 6.81 -8.61 1.66
C VAL A 457 7.29 -8.80 3.10
N TYR A 458 6.97 -7.87 3.99
CA TYR A 458 7.25 -8.00 5.43
C TYR A 458 6.33 -8.98 6.18
N GLY A 459 5.23 -9.44 5.55
CA GLY A 459 4.17 -10.21 6.22
C GLY A 459 3.23 -9.34 7.08
N ASP A 460 3.35 -8.01 7.00
CA ASP A 460 2.48 -7.04 7.68
C ASP A 460 1.23 -6.79 6.83
N TYR A 461 0.31 -7.78 6.84
CA TYR A 461 -0.88 -7.74 6.00
C TYR A 461 -1.89 -6.68 6.44
N GLU A 462 -1.95 -6.35 7.72
CA GLU A 462 -2.83 -5.31 8.23
C GLU A 462 -2.41 -3.94 7.69
N LYS A 463 -1.13 -3.61 7.76
CA LYS A 463 -0.57 -2.39 7.17
C LYS A 463 -0.75 -2.36 5.64
N SER A 464 -0.56 -3.50 4.97
CA SER A 464 -0.83 -3.63 3.55
C SER A 464 -2.28 -3.28 3.21
N ILE A 465 -3.25 -3.85 3.95
CA ILE A 465 -4.69 -3.59 3.77
C ILE A 465 -5.00 -2.11 3.93
N VAL A 466 -4.47 -1.45 4.98
CA VAL A 466 -4.67 -0.01 5.21
C VAL A 466 -4.21 0.82 4.01
N HIS A 467 -2.99 0.57 3.51
CA HIS A 467 -2.46 1.32 2.38
C HIS A 467 -3.17 1.00 1.06
N LEU A 468 -3.57 -0.25 0.83
CA LEU A 468 -4.30 -0.64 -0.37
C LEU A 468 -5.74 -0.11 -0.38
N ILE A 469 -6.41 -0.02 0.77
CA ILE A 469 -7.70 0.68 0.90
C ILE A 469 -7.52 2.14 0.52
N LYS A 470 -6.51 2.83 1.07
CA LYS A 470 -6.24 4.23 0.72
C LYS A 470 -5.95 4.40 -0.77
N ALA A 471 -5.16 3.52 -1.36
CA ALA A 471 -4.90 3.53 -2.80
C ALA A 471 -6.20 3.35 -3.62
N MET A 472 -7.10 2.44 -3.19
CA MET A 472 -8.39 2.20 -3.85
C MET A 472 -9.34 3.40 -3.71
N GLU A 473 -9.32 4.11 -2.57
CA GLU A 473 -10.05 5.37 -2.41
C GLU A 473 -9.57 6.45 -3.38
N LEU A 474 -8.25 6.52 -3.62
CA LEU A 474 -7.64 7.51 -4.50
C LEU A 474 -7.75 7.13 -5.99
N GLU A 475 -7.81 5.84 -6.31
CA GLU A 475 -7.94 5.33 -7.68
C GLU A 475 -9.02 4.23 -7.76
N PRO A 476 -10.32 4.60 -7.57
CA PRO A 476 -11.42 3.64 -7.42
C PRO A 476 -11.71 2.80 -8.67
N THR A 477 -11.26 3.22 -9.85
CA THR A 477 -11.47 2.47 -11.09
C THR A 477 -10.26 1.61 -11.49
N SER A 478 -9.26 1.52 -10.64
CA SER A 478 -8.10 0.64 -10.85
C SER A 478 -8.51 -0.82 -10.86
N LEU A 479 -7.88 -1.61 -11.72
CA LEU A 479 -8.07 -3.06 -11.76
C LEU A 479 -7.08 -3.76 -10.81
N ILE A 480 -5.87 -3.25 -10.71
CA ILE A 480 -4.79 -3.93 -9.97
C ILE A 480 -4.86 -3.68 -8.45
N ILE A 481 -5.33 -2.51 -8.01
CA ILE A 481 -5.38 -2.19 -6.57
C ILE A 481 -6.35 -3.12 -5.82
N PRO A 482 -7.64 -3.28 -6.23
CA PRO A 482 -8.53 -4.23 -5.57
C PRO A 482 -8.04 -5.68 -5.70
N THR A 483 -7.36 -6.05 -6.81
CA THR A 483 -6.74 -7.37 -6.94
C THR A 483 -5.69 -7.61 -5.85
N ASN A 484 -4.81 -6.64 -5.60
CA ASN A 484 -3.78 -6.75 -4.56
C ASN A 484 -4.39 -6.64 -3.14
N LEU A 485 -5.44 -5.85 -2.95
CA LEU A 485 -6.17 -5.79 -1.69
C LEU A 485 -6.86 -7.13 -1.37
N SER A 486 -7.51 -7.76 -2.36
CA SER A 486 -8.07 -9.11 -2.23
C SER A 486 -6.98 -10.12 -1.81
N GLN A 487 -5.80 -10.03 -2.41
CA GLN A 487 -4.65 -10.87 -2.02
C GLN A 487 -4.23 -10.62 -0.56
N SER A 488 -4.13 -9.37 -0.13
CA SER A 488 -3.73 -9.04 1.26
C SER A 488 -4.75 -9.53 2.28
N TYR A 489 -6.06 -9.41 1.99
CA TYR A 489 -7.10 -10.01 2.82
C TYR A 489 -6.99 -11.54 2.90
N LEU A 490 -6.74 -12.19 1.75
CA LEU A 490 -6.54 -13.65 1.71
C LEU A 490 -5.34 -14.07 2.56
N MET A 491 -4.25 -13.32 2.50
CA MET A 491 -3.04 -13.56 3.30
C MET A 491 -3.27 -13.35 4.79
N ASN A 492 -4.12 -12.40 5.13
CA ASN A 492 -4.56 -12.13 6.49
C ASN A 492 -5.72 -13.06 6.94
N GLN A 493 -5.96 -14.16 6.21
CA GLN A 493 -7.00 -15.18 6.48
C GLN A 493 -8.44 -14.63 6.49
N GLN A 494 -8.68 -13.45 5.92
CA GLN A 494 -9.99 -12.79 5.82
C GLN A 494 -10.66 -13.13 4.47
N ILE A 495 -11.07 -14.40 4.32
CA ILE A 495 -11.54 -14.97 3.04
C ILE A 495 -12.76 -14.23 2.49
N ASP A 496 -13.75 -13.91 3.34
CA ASP A 496 -14.99 -13.23 2.92
C ASP A 496 -14.69 -11.82 2.39
N MET A 497 -13.77 -11.08 3.04
CA MET A 497 -13.33 -9.77 2.58
C MET A 497 -12.55 -9.87 1.26
N SER A 498 -11.71 -10.90 1.12
CA SER A 498 -10.99 -11.17 -0.12
C SER A 498 -11.96 -11.39 -1.29
N LEU A 499 -12.99 -12.21 -1.11
CA LEU A 499 -14.02 -12.45 -2.12
C LEU A 499 -14.84 -11.19 -2.44
N SER A 500 -15.21 -10.41 -1.43
CA SER A 500 -15.93 -9.15 -1.63
C SER A 500 -15.14 -8.16 -2.48
N VAL A 501 -13.84 -8.04 -2.25
CA VAL A 501 -12.96 -7.16 -3.03
C VAL A 501 -12.65 -7.76 -4.41
N TYR A 502 -12.54 -9.09 -4.52
CA TYR A 502 -12.43 -9.76 -5.81
C TYR A 502 -13.56 -9.34 -6.77
N GLU A 503 -14.81 -9.28 -6.29
CA GLU A 503 -15.96 -8.89 -7.09
C GLU A 503 -15.86 -7.47 -7.64
N ILE A 504 -15.21 -6.55 -6.93
CA ILE A 504 -14.96 -5.18 -7.43
C ILE A 504 -14.09 -5.21 -8.69
N ALA A 505 -12.97 -5.94 -8.65
CA ALA A 505 -12.08 -6.08 -9.79
C ALA A 505 -12.74 -6.91 -10.94
N ALA A 506 -13.52 -7.93 -10.60
CA ALA A 506 -14.19 -8.77 -11.57
C ALA A 506 -15.29 -8.04 -12.36
N LYS A 507 -15.95 -7.01 -11.79
CA LYS A 507 -16.87 -6.12 -12.51
C LYS A 507 -16.15 -5.30 -13.58
N ILE A 508 -14.88 -4.95 -13.35
CA ILE A 508 -14.07 -4.19 -14.32
C ILE A 508 -13.55 -5.13 -15.42
N ASN A 509 -12.98 -6.27 -15.04
CA ASN A 509 -12.49 -7.31 -15.95
C ASN A 509 -12.58 -8.70 -15.31
N PRO A 510 -13.58 -9.51 -15.67
CA PRO A 510 -13.80 -10.82 -15.08
C PRO A 510 -12.72 -11.86 -15.43
N ASP A 511 -11.97 -11.64 -16.52
CA ASP A 511 -10.95 -12.54 -17.02
C ASP A 511 -9.52 -12.12 -16.61
N PHE A 512 -9.37 -11.13 -15.72
CA PHE A 512 -8.06 -10.65 -15.30
C PHE A 512 -7.33 -11.73 -14.48
N PRO A 513 -6.19 -12.26 -14.97
CA PRO A 513 -5.59 -13.47 -14.39
C PRO A 513 -5.22 -13.33 -12.91
N SER A 514 -4.59 -12.23 -12.51
CA SER A 514 -4.18 -12.05 -11.12
C SER A 514 -5.37 -12.04 -10.14
N ASN A 515 -6.52 -11.49 -10.57
CA ASN A 515 -7.74 -11.50 -9.78
C ASN A 515 -8.38 -12.90 -9.72
N LEU A 516 -8.36 -13.63 -10.84
CA LEU A 516 -8.79 -15.03 -10.88
C LEU A 516 -7.98 -15.92 -9.94
N TRP A 517 -6.69 -15.64 -9.77
CA TRP A 517 -5.84 -16.37 -8.84
C TRP A 517 -6.33 -16.26 -7.39
N ASN A 518 -6.70 -15.04 -6.95
CA ASN A 518 -7.27 -14.85 -5.62
C ASN A 518 -8.59 -15.62 -5.45
N TYR A 519 -9.48 -15.55 -6.46
CA TYR A 519 -10.72 -16.30 -6.46
C TYR A 519 -10.48 -17.81 -6.28
N VAL A 520 -9.60 -18.38 -7.10
CA VAL A 520 -9.27 -19.82 -7.08
C VAL A 520 -8.77 -20.25 -5.70
N ARG A 521 -7.98 -19.43 -5.04
CA ARG A 521 -7.43 -19.69 -3.69
C ARG A 521 -8.48 -19.59 -2.58
N CYS A 522 -9.49 -18.77 -2.77
CA CYS A 522 -10.59 -18.62 -1.81
C CYS A 522 -11.62 -19.74 -1.89
N GLN A 523 -11.69 -20.49 -3.00
CA GLN A 523 -12.70 -21.55 -3.17
C GLN A 523 -12.34 -22.82 -2.41
N SER A 524 -13.29 -23.36 -1.65
CA SER A 524 -13.21 -24.69 -1.04
C SER A 524 -13.54 -25.81 -2.03
N ASP A 525 -14.45 -25.57 -2.98
CA ASP A 525 -14.74 -26.49 -4.09
C ASP A 525 -13.85 -26.16 -5.30
N HIS A 526 -12.82 -26.98 -5.48
CA HIS A 526 -11.85 -26.76 -6.56
C HIS A 526 -12.40 -27.11 -7.95
N ASN A 527 -13.50 -27.90 -8.08
CA ASN A 527 -14.15 -28.16 -9.36
C ASN A 527 -14.72 -26.87 -9.96
N VAL A 528 -15.31 -26.00 -9.12
CA VAL A 528 -15.81 -24.67 -9.56
C VAL A 528 -14.66 -23.82 -10.12
N SER A 529 -13.50 -23.85 -9.46
CA SER A 529 -12.28 -23.15 -9.93
C SER A 529 -11.76 -23.72 -11.25
N ILE A 530 -11.71 -25.06 -11.38
CA ILE A 530 -11.27 -25.77 -12.59
C ILE A 530 -12.15 -25.40 -13.78
N GLU A 531 -13.47 -25.43 -13.62
CA GLU A 531 -14.40 -25.10 -14.69
C GLU A 531 -14.28 -23.62 -15.13
N LYS A 532 -14.22 -22.71 -14.17
CA LYS A 532 -13.99 -21.28 -14.45
C LYS A 532 -12.68 -21.04 -15.20
N LEU A 533 -11.59 -21.66 -14.75
CA LEU A 533 -10.28 -21.52 -15.40
C LEU A 533 -10.29 -22.09 -16.81
N LYS A 534 -10.88 -23.28 -17.05
CA LYS A 534 -11.01 -23.86 -18.39
C LYS A 534 -11.74 -22.92 -19.33
N ASN A 535 -12.82 -22.29 -18.87
CA ASN A 535 -13.59 -21.34 -19.65
C ASN A 535 -12.75 -20.10 -20.02
N VAL A 536 -11.99 -19.53 -19.06
CA VAL A 536 -11.11 -18.37 -19.35
C VAL A 536 -9.95 -18.76 -20.24
N ILE A 537 -9.35 -19.93 -20.09
CA ILE A 537 -8.28 -20.46 -20.94
C ILE A 537 -8.75 -20.62 -22.37
N SER A 538 -9.99 -21.05 -22.60
CA SER A 538 -10.53 -21.20 -23.97
C SER A 538 -10.57 -19.87 -24.73
N ARG A 539 -10.75 -18.76 -24.02
CA ARG A 539 -10.71 -17.40 -24.58
C ARG A 539 -9.30 -16.81 -24.66
N ASN A 540 -8.39 -17.25 -23.76
CA ASN A 540 -7.03 -16.74 -23.62
C ASN A 540 -5.98 -17.88 -23.59
N PRO A 541 -5.86 -18.71 -24.62
CA PRO A 541 -5.04 -19.93 -24.58
C PRO A 541 -3.54 -19.68 -24.44
N GLY A 542 -3.07 -18.49 -24.87
CA GLY A 542 -1.66 -18.09 -24.82
C GLY A 542 -1.20 -17.49 -23.49
N ASN A 543 -2.03 -17.46 -22.45
CA ASN A 543 -1.63 -16.90 -21.17
C ASN A 543 -1.02 -17.98 -20.24
N PRO A 544 0.28 -17.91 -19.94
CA PRO A 544 0.96 -18.93 -19.13
C PRO A 544 0.47 -18.96 -17.67
N MET A 545 0.03 -17.84 -17.11
CA MET A 545 -0.42 -17.78 -15.72
C MET A 545 -1.67 -18.63 -15.48
N LEU A 546 -2.59 -18.66 -16.46
CA LEU A 546 -3.83 -19.44 -16.32
C LEU A 546 -3.53 -20.96 -16.26
N ARG A 547 -2.49 -21.44 -16.95
CA ARG A 547 -2.05 -22.84 -16.86
C ARG A 547 -1.51 -23.19 -15.47
N ARG A 548 -0.73 -22.28 -14.87
CA ARG A 548 -0.26 -22.42 -13.49
C ARG A 548 -1.43 -22.50 -12.49
N PHE A 549 -2.45 -21.65 -12.67
CA PHE A 549 -3.62 -21.65 -11.79
C PHE A 549 -4.43 -22.93 -11.94
N LEU A 550 -4.59 -23.43 -13.16
CA LEU A 550 -5.26 -24.70 -13.42
C LEU A 550 -4.48 -25.89 -12.86
N PHE A 551 -3.14 -25.90 -12.98
CA PHE A 551 -2.27 -26.87 -12.31
C PHE A 551 -2.56 -26.90 -10.80
N TRP A 552 -2.58 -25.72 -10.15
CA TRP A 552 -2.81 -25.63 -8.72
C TRP A 552 -4.21 -26.10 -8.31
N ALA A 553 -5.22 -25.74 -9.09
CA ALA A 553 -6.59 -26.18 -8.83
C ALA A 553 -6.72 -27.71 -8.92
N TYR A 554 -6.08 -28.35 -9.93
CA TYR A 554 -6.02 -29.81 -10.04
C TYR A 554 -5.27 -30.45 -8.86
N MET A 555 -4.11 -29.90 -8.46
CA MET A 555 -3.36 -30.42 -7.31
C MET A 555 -4.21 -30.40 -6.02
N ARG A 556 -4.95 -29.33 -5.81
CA ARG A 556 -5.86 -29.21 -4.66
C ARG A 556 -7.07 -30.13 -4.74
N ASN A 557 -7.52 -30.43 -5.94
CA ASN A 557 -8.62 -31.39 -6.17
C ASN A 557 -8.19 -32.87 -6.07
N GLY A 558 -6.87 -33.12 -6.02
CA GLY A 558 -6.32 -34.48 -6.03
C GLY A 558 -6.06 -35.05 -7.43
N ASP A 559 -6.32 -34.30 -8.49
CA ASP A 559 -6.16 -34.69 -9.90
C ASP A 559 -4.72 -34.53 -10.38
N VAL A 560 -3.78 -35.22 -9.74
CA VAL A 560 -2.33 -35.02 -9.93
C VAL A 560 -1.87 -35.22 -11.38
N ASP A 561 -2.44 -36.15 -12.12
CA ASP A 561 -2.04 -36.42 -13.51
C ASP A 561 -2.50 -35.28 -14.44
N LEU A 562 -3.71 -34.75 -14.26
CA LEU A 562 -4.18 -33.56 -14.97
C LEU A 562 -3.34 -32.31 -14.63
N ALA A 563 -2.86 -32.20 -13.41
CA ALA A 563 -1.92 -31.14 -13.03
C ALA A 563 -0.59 -31.28 -13.79
N LYS A 564 0.00 -32.48 -13.84
CA LYS A 564 1.23 -32.74 -14.60
C LYS A 564 1.08 -32.38 -16.09
N ASP A 565 -0.07 -32.66 -16.71
CA ASP A 565 -0.34 -32.27 -18.10
C ASP A 565 -0.28 -30.76 -18.29
N GLN A 566 -0.80 -29.97 -17.33
CA GLN A 566 -0.69 -28.50 -17.39
C GLN A 566 0.76 -28.02 -17.28
N MET A 567 1.57 -28.69 -16.45
CA MET A 567 2.99 -28.38 -16.30
C MET A 567 3.80 -28.71 -17.56
N ILE A 568 3.57 -29.90 -18.16
CA ILE A 568 4.20 -30.32 -19.43
C ILE A 568 3.86 -29.29 -20.52
N TYR A 569 2.58 -28.95 -20.67
CA TYR A 569 2.16 -27.93 -21.61
C TYR A 569 2.86 -26.59 -21.36
N ALA A 570 2.99 -26.18 -20.11
CA ALA A 570 3.65 -24.92 -19.74
C ALA A 570 5.15 -24.93 -20.05
N LEU A 571 5.83 -26.07 -19.82
CA LEU A 571 7.25 -26.25 -20.18
C LEU A 571 7.48 -26.16 -21.68
N ASP A 572 6.61 -26.77 -22.48
CA ASP A 572 6.76 -26.79 -23.95
C ASP A 572 6.52 -25.43 -24.60
N HIS A 573 5.62 -24.62 -24.02
CA HIS A 573 5.15 -23.39 -24.68
C HIS A 573 5.60 -22.09 -24.00
N PHE A 574 6.03 -22.12 -22.73
CA PHE A 574 6.24 -20.92 -21.92
C PHE A 574 7.53 -20.92 -21.09
N HIS A 575 8.47 -21.81 -21.39
CA HIS A 575 9.68 -22.07 -20.61
C HIS A 575 10.41 -20.80 -20.11
N SER A 576 10.54 -19.77 -20.96
CA SER A 576 11.23 -18.51 -20.61
C SER A 576 10.36 -17.45 -19.92
N LYS A 577 9.09 -17.76 -19.64
CA LYS A 577 8.12 -16.76 -19.15
C LYS A 577 7.46 -17.12 -17.80
N LEU A 578 7.86 -18.23 -17.20
CA LEU A 578 7.14 -18.76 -16.03
C LEU A 578 8.06 -19.33 -14.95
N THR A 579 9.23 -18.73 -14.72
CA THR A 579 10.26 -19.23 -13.79
C THR A 579 9.71 -19.48 -12.39
N VAL A 580 9.01 -18.49 -11.84
CA VAL A 580 8.33 -18.60 -10.55
C VAL A 580 7.21 -19.65 -10.58
N GLY A 581 6.50 -19.76 -11.68
CA GLY A 581 5.46 -20.77 -11.87
C GLY A 581 6.04 -22.18 -11.80
N PHE A 582 7.18 -22.43 -12.44
CA PHE A 582 7.85 -23.73 -12.38
C PHE A 582 8.40 -24.05 -10.99
N THR A 583 8.95 -23.07 -10.27
CA THR A 583 9.31 -23.23 -8.86
C THR A 583 8.15 -23.82 -8.05
N GLN A 584 6.98 -23.21 -8.18
CA GLN A 584 5.77 -23.63 -7.46
C GLN A 584 5.27 -25.00 -7.93
N MET A 585 5.20 -25.26 -9.23
CA MET A 585 4.72 -26.52 -9.79
C MET A 585 5.60 -27.70 -9.33
N TYR A 586 6.92 -27.56 -9.40
CA TYR A 586 7.85 -28.59 -8.95
C TYR A 586 7.78 -28.81 -7.43
N ALA A 587 7.65 -27.74 -6.64
CA ALA A 587 7.49 -27.84 -5.19
C ALA A 587 6.24 -28.62 -4.80
N TRP A 588 5.10 -28.36 -5.46
CA TRP A 588 3.84 -29.07 -5.24
C TRP A 588 3.89 -30.55 -5.66
N LEU A 589 4.68 -30.89 -6.68
CA LEU A 589 4.93 -32.27 -7.09
C LEU A 589 5.96 -32.99 -6.20
N GLY A 590 6.55 -32.31 -5.22
CA GLY A 590 7.57 -32.87 -4.32
C GLY A 590 8.95 -32.95 -4.95
N ASN A 591 9.18 -32.38 -6.13
CA ASN A 591 10.50 -32.32 -6.76
C ASN A 591 11.24 -31.07 -6.30
N HIS A 592 11.80 -31.13 -5.10
CA HIS A 592 12.44 -29.99 -4.44
C HIS A 592 13.71 -29.53 -5.16
N ASP A 593 14.47 -30.43 -5.78
CA ASP A 593 15.71 -30.08 -6.49
C ASP A 593 15.42 -29.18 -7.70
N GLU A 594 14.44 -29.54 -8.53
CA GLU A 594 14.02 -28.73 -9.66
C GLU A 594 13.35 -27.42 -9.20
N ALA A 595 12.57 -27.43 -8.13
CA ALA A 595 12.00 -26.21 -7.57
C ALA A 595 13.10 -25.23 -7.13
N ILE A 596 14.13 -25.70 -6.43
CA ILE A 596 15.29 -24.88 -6.02
C ILE A 596 16.06 -24.38 -7.25
N ARG A 597 16.24 -25.24 -8.26
CA ARG A 597 16.91 -24.85 -9.51
C ARG A 597 16.19 -23.68 -10.19
N TRP A 598 14.87 -23.76 -10.36
CA TRP A 598 14.08 -22.70 -10.96
C TRP A 598 14.05 -21.43 -10.11
N MET A 599 14.00 -21.57 -8.77
CA MET A 599 14.10 -20.44 -7.86
C MET A 599 15.43 -19.68 -8.02
N LYS A 600 16.56 -20.40 -8.11
CA LYS A 600 17.87 -19.79 -8.35
C LYS A 600 17.92 -19.03 -9.67
N ILE A 601 17.37 -19.59 -10.74
CA ILE A 601 17.30 -18.91 -12.05
C ILE A 601 16.56 -17.57 -11.90
N GLY A 602 15.42 -17.56 -11.22
CA GLY A 602 14.65 -16.32 -11.00
C GLY A 602 15.39 -15.29 -10.13
N ILE A 603 16.11 -15.73 -9.10
CA ILE A 603 16.94 -14.86 -8.24
C ILE A 603 18.10 -14.26 -9.05
N ASP A 604 18.83 -15.10 -9.80
CA ASP A 604 19.98 -14.67 -10.59
C ASP A 604 19.59 -13.67 -11.70
N SER A 605 18.41 -13.86 -12.29
CA SER A 605 17.86 -12.95 -13.30
C SER A 605 17.15 -11.73 -12.70
N LYS A 606 17.06 -11.63 -11.37
CA LYS A 606 16.37 -10.53 -10.66
C LYS A 606 14.91 -10.35 -11.11
N GLU A 607 14.23 -11.45 -11.39
CA GLU A 607 12.82 -11.37 -11.79
C GLU A 607 11.95 -10.76 -10.68
N THR A 608 11.21 -9.70 -10.99
CA THR A 608 10.33 -9.01 -10.04
C THR A 608 9.36 -9.92 -9.29
N PRO A 609 8.71 -10.91 -9.94
CA PRO A 609 7.81 -11.84 -9.23
C PRO A 609 8.50 -12.68 -8.15
N VAL A 610 9.81 -12.89 -8.22
CA VAL A 610 10.55 -13.70 -7.23
C VAL A 610 10.46 -13.11 -5.84
N VAL A 611 10.54 -11.77 -5.72
CA VAL A 611 10.39 -11.07 -4.42
C VAL A 611 9.08 -11.45 -3.74
N PHE A 612 7.98 -11.43 -4.50
CA PHE A 612 6.64 -11.77 -3.98
C PHE A 612 6.46 -13.27 -3.73
N THR A 613 7.23 -14.13 -4.41
CA THR A 613 7.18 -15.59 -4.22
C THR A 613 8.05 -16.05 -3.07
N MET A 614 9.18 -15.39 -2.81
CA MET A 614 10.05 -15.69 -1.67
C MET A 614 9.34 -15.51 -0.32
N VAL A 615 8.38 -14.60 -0.24
CA VAL A 615 7.53 -14.40 0.94
C VAL A 615 6.40 -15.43 1.01
N ALA A 616 6.32 -16.25 0.06
CA ALA A 616 5.74 -17.50 -0.09
C ALA A 616 4.42 -18.05 0.23
N TYR A 617 3.56 -17.67 -0.57
CA TYR A 617 2.16 -17.95 -0.35
C TYR A 617 1.66 -19.32 -0.80
N ASP A 618 2.35 -19.94 -1.75
CA ASP A 618 1.81 -21.11 -2.44
C ASP A 618 2.81 -22.28 -2.49
N LEU A 619 3.80 -22.26 -1.62
CA LEU A 619 4.69 -23.39 -1.45
C LEU A 619 4.14 -24.35 -0.40
N PRO A 620 4.26 -25.69 -0.59
CA PRO A 620 3.92 -26.66 0.44
C PRO A 620 4.69 -26.39 1.73
N ASP A 621 4.07 -26.66 2.91
CA ASP A 621 4.68 -26.38 4.22
C ASP A 621 6.07 -27.01 4.40
N LYS A 622 6.31 -28.12 3.73
CA LYS A 622 7.64 -28.79 3.72
C LYS A 622 8.72 -28.01 2.96
N PHE A 623 8.34 -27.01 2.16
CA PHE A 623 9.26 -26.20 1.34
C PHE A 623 9.51 -24.80 1.97
N ARG A 624 8.67 -24.40 2.91
CA ARG A 624 8.83 -23.20 3.72
C ARG A 624 9.87 -23.43 4.82
#